data_63d1508ddb29ead11c4bc50ee086691b
#
_entry.id   63d1508ddb29ead11c4bc50ee086691b
#
_cell.length_a   1.000
_cell.length_b   1.000
_cell.length_c   1.000
_cell.angle_alpha   90.00
_cell.angle_beta   90.00
_cell.angle_gamma   90.00
#
_symmetry.space_group_name_H-M   'P 1'
#
loop_
_entity.id
_entity.type
_entity.pdbx_description
1 polymer ?
#
loop_
_entity_poly.entity_id
_entity_poly.type
_entity_poly.pdbx_seq_one_letter_code
_entity_poly.pdbx_strand_id
1 'polypeptide(L)'
;MLRSELLKFKNTFGLYLILSFAVLEIITIPMYVSFVPNGFSLTNLAILSFLCYPLLTSFLSILGIEQEKHANHYQEISSYPKQRRLWLAKLLISDIVLSLPSLFSWLIINLLLMNSVNGFVVSLSSWMLIVFLNHFHYFIQVSLNSVSNIIISMVE
;
A
#
# COMPACT_ATOMS: atom_id res chain seq x y z
N MET A 1 0.38 -9.02 20.20
CA MET A 1 1.13 -9.13 18.97
C MET A 1 0.57 -8.22 17.88
N LEU A 2 -0.60 -8.46 17.27
CA LEU A 2 -1.19 -7.54 16.25
C LEU A 2 -1.33 -6.11 16.78
N ARG A 3 -1.82 -5.92 18.00
CA ARG A 3 -1.97 -4.59 18.62
C ARG A 3 -0.62 -3.86 18.80
N SER A 4 0.44 -4.58 19.13
CA SER A 4 1.78 -3.97 19.26
C SER A 4 2.33 -3.53 17.91
N GLU A 5 2.16 -4.32 16.86
CA GLU A 5 2.58 -3.95 15.51
C GLU A 5 1.79 -2.76 14.97
N LEU A 6 0.47 -2.71 15.23
CA LEU A 6 -0.36 -1.58 14.86
C LEU A 6 0.05 -0.30 15.60
N LEU A 7 0.46 -0.40 16.87
CA LEU A 7 0.99 0.74 17.63
C LEU A 7 2.36 1.20 17.11
N LYS A 8 3.20 0.27 16.64
CA LYS A 8 4.45 0.63 15.97
C LYS A 8 4.19 1.39 14.66
N PHE A 9 3.15 1.01 13.93
CA PHE A 9 2.75 1.69 12.70
C PHE A 9 2.17 3.09 12.96
N LYS A 10 1.51 3.28 14.09
CA LYS A 10 0.98 4.57 14.54
C LYS A 10 2.15 5.55 14.77
N ASN A 11 2.04 6.74 14.21
CA ASN A 11 3.07 7.79 14.25
C ASN A 11 4.33 7.50 13.41
N THR A 12 4.29 6.53 12.50
CA THR A 12 5.36 6.33 11.52
C THR A 12 5.16 7.20 10.30
N PHE A 13 6.25 7.53 9.63
CA PHE A 13 6.21 8.21 8.34
C PHE A 13 5.41 7.41 7.30
N GLY A 14 5.46 6.07 7.37
CA GLY A 14 4.71 5.18 6.50
C GLY A 14 3.19 5.38 6.58
N LEU A 15 2.63 5.58 7.78
CA LEU A 15 1.21 5.87 7.93
C LEU A 15 0.84 7.21 7.28
N TYR A 16 1.63 8.25 7.51
CA TYR A 16 1.38 9.56 6.89
C TYR A 16 1.49 9.50 5.36
N LEU A 17 2.41 8.72 4.82
CA LEU A 17 2.57 8.51 3.40
C LEU A 17 1.33 7.82 2.79
N ILE A 18 0.79 6.77 3.42
CA ILE A 18 -0.44 6.10 2.99
C ILE A 18 -1.64 7.06 3.05
N LEU A 19 -1.78 7.80 4.15
CA LEU A 19 -2.87 8.75 4.31
C LEU A 19 -2.79 9.90 3.30
N SER A 20 -1.59 10.43 3.02
CA SER A 20 -1.41 11.45 2.00
C SER A 20 -1.77 10.94 0.61
N PHE A 21 -1.41 9.70 0.30
CA PHE A 21 -1.78 9.06 -0.95
C PHE A 21 -3.30 8.88 -1.07
N ALA A 22 -3.96 8.41 -0.01
CA ALA A 22 -5.42 8.30 0.02
C ALA A 22 -6.12 9.67 -0.17
N VAL A 23 -5.60 10.73 0.44
CA VAL A 23 -6.12 12.10 0.26
C VAL A 23 -5.91 12.58 -1.17
N LEU A 24 -4.75 12.30 -1.77
CA LEU A 24 -4.51 12.61 -3.18
C LEU A 24 -5.50 11.89 -4.09
N GLU A 25 -5.78 10.62 -3.88
CA GLU A 25 -6.81 9.89 -4.64
C GLU A 25 -8.20 10.53 -4.47
N ILE A 26 -8.60 10.89 -3.24
CA ILE A 26 -9.88 11.55 -2.96
C ILE A 26 -10.04 12.87 -3.73
N ILE A 27 -8.96 13.61 -3.94
CA ILE A 27 -8.99 14.87 -4.67
C ILE A 27 -8.91 14.65 -6.18
N THR A 28 -7.98 13.80 -6.62
CA THR A 28 -7.69 13.63 -8.05
C THR A 28 -8.79 12.87 -8.79
N ILE A 29 -9.44 11.88 -8.17
CA ILE A 29 -10.51 11.11 -8.81
C ILE A 29 -11.71 11.97 -9.19
N PRO A 30 -12.33 12.75 -8.29
CA PRO A 30 -13.46 13.62 -8.67
C PRO A 30 -13.05 14.69 -9.67
N MET A 31 -11.87 15.27 -9.51
CA MET A 31 -11.35 16.28 -10.41
C MET A 31 -11.19 15.73 -11.83
N TYR A 32 -10.59 14.56 -11.98
CA TYR A 32 -10.42 13.91 -13.26
C TYR A 32 -11.77 13.55 -13.92
N VAL A 33 -12.71 12.97 -13.17
CA VAL A 33 -14.04 12.60 -13.66
C VAL A 33 -14.84 13.83 -14.13
N SER A 34 -14.68 14.97 -13.47
CA SER A 34 -15.35 16.22 -13.88
C SER A 34 -14.78 16.81 -15.18
N PHE A 35 -13.49 16.61 -15.46
CA PHE A 35 -12.86 17.11 -16.69
C PHE A 35 -13.00 16.15 -17.89
N VAL A 36 -13.13 14.85 -17.65
CA VAL A 36 -13.18 13.81 -18.70
C VAL A 36 -14.42 12.92 -18.50
N PRO A 37 -15.61 13.37 -18.92
CA PRO A 37 -16.87 12.68 -18.61
C PRO A 37 -17.12 11.39 -19.42
N ASN A 38 -16.14 10.83 -20.13
CA ASN A 38 -16.27 9.63 -20.96
C ASN A 38 -15.84 8.36 -20.23
N GLY A 39 -16.44 7.20 -20.58
CA GLY A 39 -16.15 5.90 -19.94
C GLY A 39 -14.68 5.43 -19.96
N PHE A 40 -13.86 5.99 -20.86
CA PHE A 40 -12.40 5.81 -20.87
C PHE A 40 -11.70 6.39 -19.63
N SER A 41 -12.33 7.32 -18.94
CA SER A 41 -11.75 8.01 -17.79
C SER A 41 -11.45 7.08 -16.61
N LEU A 42 -12.27 6.08 -16.36
CA LEU A 42 -12.09 5.12 -15.25
C LEU A 42 -10.89 4.21 -15.45
N THR A 43 -10.68 3.74 -16.67
CA THR A 43 -9.54 2.87 -17.00
C THR A 43 -8.22 3.64 -16.83
N ASN A 44 -8.16 4.89 -17.31
CA ASN A 44 -6.98 5.73 -17.18
C ASN A 44 -6.68 6.09 -15.72
N LEU A 45 -7.70 6.31 -14.91
CA LEU A 45 -7.56 6.54 -13.47
C LEU A 45 -7.00 5.31 -12.74
N ALA A 46 -7.51 4.13 -13.07
CA ALA A 46 -7.01 2.88 -12.51
C ALA A 46 -5.53 2.66 -12.88
N ILE A 47 -5.14 2.92 -14.12
CA ILE A 47 -3.75 2.83 -14.58
C ILE A 47 -2.85 3.80 -13.79
N LEU A 48 -3.27 5.05 -13.58
CA LEU A 48 -2.49 6.01 -12.82
C LEU A 48 -2.26 5.56 -11.37
N SER A 49 -3.30 5.06 -10.70
CA SER A 49 -3.19 4.50 -9.36
C SER A 49 -2.25 3.28 -9.34
N PHE A 50 -2.33 2.40 -10.34
CA PHE A 50 -1.48 1.21 -10.44
C PHE A 50 0.00 1.56 -10.61
N LEU A 51 0.34 2.61 -11.35
CA LEU A 51 1.70 3.09 -11.50
C LEU A 51 2.30 3.64 -10.20
N CYS A 52 1.48 4.17 -9.31
CA CYS A 52 1.95 4.71 -8.03
C CYS A 52 2.11 3.64 -6.93
N TYR A 53 1.39 2.54 -7.01
CA TYR A 53 1.42 1.50 -5.96
C TYR A 53 2.77 0.80 -5.78
N PRO A 54 3.55 0.48 -6.82
CA PRO A 54 4.88 -0.11 -6.65
C PRO A 54 5.81 0.80 -5.82
N LEU A 55 5.84 2.08 -6.13
CA LEU A 55 6.63 3.05 -5.35
C LEU A 55 6.16 3.15 -3.90
N LEU A 56 4.85 3.22 -3.67
CA LEU A 56 4.28 3.28 -2.33
C LEU A 56 4.67 2.06 -1.50
N THR A 57 4.49 0.86 -2.04
CA THR A 57 4.80 -0.40 -1.35
C THR A 57 6.29 -0.61 -1.13
N SER A 58 7.14 -0.17 -2.09
CA SER A 58 8.59 -0.17 -1.96
C SER A 58 9.04 0.70 -0.78
N PHE A 59 8.58 1.95 -0.70
CA PHE A 59 8.91 2.83 0.42
C PHE A 59 8.44 2.28 1.76
N LEU A 60 7.25 1.70 1.82
CA LEU A 60 6.72 1.11 3.05
C LEU A 60 7.52 -0.10 3.51
N SER A 61 7.94 -0.95 2.58
CA SER A 61 8.78 -2.11 2.92
C SER A 61 10.15 -1.68 3.43
N ILE A 62 10.75 -0.64 2.85
CA ILE A 62 12.02 -0.06 3.33
C ILE A 62 11.85 0.48 4.75
N LEU A 63 10.87 1.34 4.98
CA LEU A 63 10.61 1.92 6.29
C LEU A 63 10.32 0.84 7.35
N GLY A 64 9.54 -0.17 6.98
CA GLY A 64 9.21 -1.27 7.88
C GLY A 64 10.40 -2.11 8.29
N ILE A 65 11.35 -2.35 7.39
CA ILE A 65 12.55 -3.14 7.67
C ILE A 65 13.63 -2.30 8.36
N GLU A 66 13.80 -1.04 7.95
CA GLU A 66 14.73 -0.13 8.63
C GLU A 66 14.33 0.11 10.08
N GLN A 67 13.04 0.21 10.37
CA GLN A 67 12.55 0.31 11.75
C GLN A 67 12.98 -0.88 12.59
N GLU A 68 12.95 -2.10 12.06
CA GLU A 68 13.42 -3.29 12.77
C GLU A 68 14.96 -3.35 12.88
N LYS A 69 15.67 -2.85 11.88
CA LYS A 69 17.13 -2.70 11.93
C LYS A 69 17.56 -1.77 13.07
N HIS A 70 16.89 -0.62 13.17
CA HIS A 70 17.17 0.36 14.22
C HIS A 70 16.74 -0.09 15.62
N ALA A 71 15.74 -0.97 15.71
CA ALA A 71 15.32 -1.62 16.95
C ALA A 71 16.26 -2.78 17.31
N ASN A 72 17.54 -2.48 17.59
CA ASN A 72 18.57 -3.43 18.03
C ASN A 72 18.88 -4.58 17.04
N HIS A 73 19.04 -4.28 15.74
CA HIS A 73 19.45 -5.25 14.72
C HIS A 73 18.61 -6.54 14.71
N TYR A 74 17.29 -6.39 14.64
CA TYR A 74 16.33 -7.53 14.65
C TYR A 74 16.33 -8.35 15.94
N GLN A 75 16.89 -7.86 17.04
CA GLN A 75 16.99 -8.61 18.28
C GLN A 75 15.60 -9.00 18.83
N GLU A 76 14.62 -8.12 18.67
CA GLU A 76 13.24 -8.40 19.05
C GLU A 76 12.65 -9.57 18.24
N ILE A 77 12.93 -9.61 16.94
CA ILE A 77 12.46 -10.70 16.07
C ILE A 77 13.23 -11.98 16.34
N SER A 78 14.56 -11.92 16.50
CA SER A 78 15.41 -13.09 16.72
C SER A 78 15.19 -13.75 18.09
N SER A 79 14.84 -12.98 19.11
CA SER A 79 14.54 -13.50 20.45
C SER A 79 13.13 -14.09 20.59
N TYR A 80 12.24 -13.84 19.61
CA TYR A 80 10.87 -14.33 19.69
C TYR A 80 10.75 -15.79 19.27
N PRO A 81 10.20 -16.68 20.09
CA PRO A 81 10.17 -18.13 19.80
C PRO A 81 9.33 -18.51 18.57
N LYS A 82 8.53 -17.58 18.05
CA LYS A 82 7.66 -17.76 16.86
C LYS A 82 7.89 -16.65 15.83
N GLN A 83 9.12 -16.45 15.40
CA GLN A 83 9.56 -15.43 14.44
C GLN A 83 8.64 -15.33 13.21
N ARG A 84 8.27 -16.46 12.61
CA ARG A 84 7.39 -16.52 11.44
C ARG A 84 6.02 -15.87 11.69
N ARG A 85 5.46 -16.02 12.89
CA ARG A 85 4.17 -15.41 13.23
C ARG A 85 4.28 -13.89 13.39
N LEU A 86 5.41 -13.40 13.84
CA LEU A 86 5.66 -11.97 13.98
C LEU A 86 5.76 -11.29 12.59
N TRP A 87 6.51 -11.90 11.68
CA TRP A 87 6.59 -11.45 10.29
C TRP A 87 5.22 -11.44 9.58
N LEU A 88 4.45 -12.51 9.74
CA LEU A 88 3.10 -12.57 9.19
C LEU A 88 2.17 -11.50 9.78
N ALA A 89 2.26 -11.24 11.08
CA ALA A 89 1.48 -10.18 11.71
C ALA A 89 1.83 -8.80 11.17
N LYS A 90 3.11 -8.53 10.90
CA LYS A 90 3.60 -7.29 10.33
C LYS A 90 3.07 -7.09 8.91
N LEU A 91 3.18 -8.11 8.05
CA LEU A 91 2.65 -8.08 6.70
C LEU A 91 1.13 -7.87 6.69
N LEU A 92 0.38 -8.60 7.53
CA LEU A 92 -1.07 -8.43 7.62
C LEU A 92 -1.49 -7.02 8.02
N ILE A 93 -0.78 -6.39 8.95
CA ILE A 93 -1.09 -5.01 9.34
C ILE A 93 -0.77 -4.04 8.21
N SER A 94 0.38 -4.22 7.53
CA SER A 94 0.73 -3.46 6.35
C SER A 94 -0.34 -3.58 5.27
N ASP A 95 -0.83 -4.80 4.97
CA ASP A 95 -1.89 -5.05 4.00
C ASP A 95 -3.20 -4.36 4.38
N ILE A 96 -3.59 -4.42 5.67
CA ILE A 96 -4.80 -3.75 6.16
C ILE A 96 -4.69 -2.23 5.98
N VAL A 97 -3.56 -1.64 6.32
CA VAL A 97 -3.39 -0.19 6.20
C VAL A 97 -3.31 0.25 4.74
N LEU A 98 -2.64 -0.53 3.88
CA LEU A 98 -2.59 -0.31 2.44
C LEU A 98 -3.94 -0.50 1.74
N SER A 99 -4.89 -1.19 2.35
CA SER A 99 -6.25 -1.31 1.81
C SER A 99 -7.02 0.01 1.83
N LEU A 100 -6.63 0.99 2.66
CA LEU A 100 -7.33 2.27 2.80
C LEU A 100 -7.45 3.04 1.47
N PRO A 101 -6.39 3.26 0.67
CA PRO A 101 -6.49 3.93 -0.62
C PRO A 101 -7.50 3.26 -1.56
N SER A 102 -7.42 1.93 -1.71
CA SER A 102 -8.33 1.20 -2.61
C SER A 102 -9.80 1.26 -2.16
N LEU A 103 -10.07 1.25 -0.86
CA LEU A 103 -11.41 1.40 -0.30
C LEU A 103 -11.97 2.81 -0.55
N PHE A 104 -11.14 3.84 -0.37
CA PHE A 104 -11.55 5.21 -0.67
C PHE A 104 -11.84 5.41 -2.16
N SER A 105 -10.99 4.89 -3.05
CA SER A 105 -11.21 4.93 -4.50
C SER A 105 -12.53 4.28 -4.87
N TRP A 106 -12.86 3.12 -4.31
CA TRP A 106 -14.12 2.44 -4.56
C TRP A 106 -15.33 3.25 -4.08
N LEU A 107 -15.26 3.82 -2.88
CA LEU A 107 -16.32 4.69 -2.35
C LEU A 107 -16.58 5.87 -3.27
N ILE A 108 -15.56 6.55 -3.73
CA ILE A 108 -15.67 7.72 -4.59
C ILE A 108 -16.23 7.33 -5.96
N ILE A 109 -15.73 6.26 -6.57
CA ILE A 109 -16.21 5.77 -7.87
C ILE A 109 -17.68 5.40 -7.79
N ASN A 110 -18.12 4.72 -6.72
CA ASN A 110 -19.52 4.40 -6.51
C ASN A 110 -20.40 5.64 -6.36
N LEU A 111 -19.94 6.63 -5.58
CA LEU A 111 -20.71 7.87 -5.36
C LEU A 111 -20.86 8.71 -6.63
N LEU A 112 -19.80 8.78 -7.44
CA LEU A 112 -19.79 9.64 -8.63
C LEU A 112 -20.48 9.02 -9.85
N LEU A 113 -20.37 7.70 -10.02
CA LEU A 113 -20.77 7.03 -11.26
C LEU A 113 -22.03 6.19 -11.11
N MET A 114 -22.57 6.02 -9.91
CA MET A 114 -23.71 5.14 -9.60
C MET A 114 -23.57 3.73 -10.21
N ASN A 115 -22.33 3.32 -10.53
CA ASN A 115 -22.01 2.05 -11.17
C ASN A 115 -21.19 1.17 -10.21
N SER A 116 -21.90 0.53 -9.30
CA SER A 116 -21.32 -0.27 -8.22
C SER A 116 -20.44 -1.44 -8.71
N VAL A 117 -20.78 -2.06 -9.83
CA VAL A 117 -20.08 -3.26 -10.32
C VAL A 117 -18.67 -2.90 -10.82
N ASN A 118 -18.55 -1.90 -11.67
CA ASN A 118 -17.24 -1.49 -12.19
C ASN A 118 -16.34 -0.90 -11.10
N GLY A 119 -16.88 -0.11 -10.20
CA GLY A 119 -16.16 0.41 -9.05
C GLY A 119 -15.65 -0.69 -8.13
N PHE A 120 -16.46 -1.72 -7.89
CA PHE A 120 -16.07 -2.87 -7.08
C PHE A 120 -14.93 -3.66 -7.74
N VAL A 121 -15.03 -3.95 -9.03
CA VAL A 121 -13.98 -4.69 -9.78
C VAL A 121 -12.66 -3.92 -9.74
N VAL A 122 -12.66 -2.62 -9.99
CA VAL A 122 -11.45 -1.79 -9.94
C VAL A 122 -10.86 -1.78 -8.54
N SER A 123 -11.67 -1.59 -7.49
CA SER A 123 -11.19 -1.59 -6.12
C SER A 123 -10.62 -2.94 -5.68
N LEU A 124 -11.27 -4.04 -6.04
CA LEU A 124 -10.78 -5.39 -5.72
C LEU A 124 -9.47 -5.69 -6.44
N SER A 125 -9.36 -5.32 -7.72
CA SER A 125 -8.12 -5.49 -8.49
C SER A 125 -6.98 -4.66 -7.91
N SER A 126 -7.25 -3.42 -7.53
CA SER A 126 -6.27 -2.53 -6.87
C SER A 126 -5.81 -3.10 -5.54
N TRP A 127 -6.74 -3.59 -4.74
CA TRP A 127 -6.42 -4.20 -3.44
C TRP A 127 -5.55 -5.45 -3.60
N MET A 128 -5.89 -6.35 -4.54
CA MET A 128 -5.09 -7.55 -4.82
C MET A 128 -3.68 -7.19 -5.28
N LEU A 129 -3.56 -6.20 -6.17
CA LEU A 129 -2.27 -5.71 -6.65
C LEU A 129 -1.42 -5.14 -5.51
N ILE A 130 -2.00 -4.29 -4.66
CA ILE A 130 -1.30 -3.70 -3.52
C ILE A 130 -0.78 -4.78 -2.56
N VAL A 131 -1.61 -5.78 -2.22
CA VAL A 131 -1.20 -6.88 -1.34
C VAL A 131 -0.05 -7.67 -1.97
N PHE A 132 -0.16 -8.00 -3.25
CA PHE A 132 0.91 -8.69 -3.97
C PHE A 132 2.22 -7.88 -3.96
N LEU A 133 2.17 -6.61 -4.35
CA LEU A 133 3.33 -5.72 -4.38
C LEU A 133 3.94 -5.53 -2.99
N ASN A 134 3.13 -5.40 -1.95
CA ASN A 134 3.61 -5.28 -0.59
C ASN A 134 4.45 -6.48 -0.18
N HIS A 135 3.97 -7.70 -0.42
CA HIS A 135 4.70 -8.92 -0.11
C HIS A 135 5.96 -9.06 -0.96
N PHE A 136 5.88 -8.71 -2.25
CA PHE A 136 6.99 -8.76 -3.18
C PHE A 136 8.11 -7.79 -2.78
N HIS A 137 7.78 -6.53 -2.49
CA HIS A 137 8.77 -5.54 -2.06
C HIS A 137 9.37 -5.82 -0.67
N TYR A 138 8.59 -6.39 0.24
CA TYR A 138 9.15 -6.89 1.50
C TYR A 138 10.16 -8.00 1.28
N PHE A 139 9.88 -8.95 0.37
CA PHE A 139 10.82 -10.00 0.01
C PHE A 139 12.11 -9.44 -0.61
N ILE A 140 11.99 -8.51 -1.56
CA ILE A 140 13.14 -7.84 -2.18
C ILE A 140 13.97 -7.10 -1.15
N GLN A 141 13.32 -6.35 -0.25
CA GLN A 141 14.00 -5.56 0.76
C GLN A 141 14.80 -6.42 1.74
N VAL A 142 14.28 -7.59 2.10
CA VAL A 142 14.98 -8.55 2.96
C VAL A 142 16.12 -9.26 2.22
N SER A 143 15.92 -9.58 0.93
CA SER A 143 16.85 -10.42 0.16
C SER A 143 17.98 -9.62 -0.49
N LEU A 144 17.71 -8.38 -0.89
CA LEU A 144 18.67 -7.52 -1.62
C LEU A 144 19.05 -6.30 -0.77
N ASN A 145 18.55 -5.14 -1.15
CA ASN A 145 18.76 -3.90 -0.41
C ASN A 145 17.73 -2.82 -0.83
N SER A 146 17.75 -1.68 -0.13
CA SER A 146 16.83 -0.57 -0.39
C SER A 146 16.96 0.04 -1.78
N VAL A 147 18.18 0.11 -2.31
CA VAL A 147 18.42 0.68 -3.65
C VAL A 147 17.83 -0.22 -4.73
N SER A 148 18.07 -1.53 -4.64
CA SER A 148 17.49 -2.50 -5.59
C SER A 148 15.96 -2.50 -5.55
N ASN A 149 15.38 -2.36 -4.35
CA ASN A 149 13.94 -2.30 -4.18
C ASN A 149 13.31 -1.09 -4.88
N ILE A 150 13.92 0.09 -4.74
CA ILE A 150 13.46 1.31 -5.43
C ILE A 150 13.61 1.17 -6.96
N ILE A 151 14.76 0.67 -7.43
CA ILE A 151 14.97 0.49 -8.88
C ILE A 151 13.91 -0.43 -9.48
N ILE A 152 13.62 -1.55 -8.83
CA ILE A 152 12.60 -2.49 -9.29
C ILE A 152 11.23 -1.82 -9.34
N SER A 153 10.86 -1.06 -8.30
CA SER A 153 9.57 -0.35 -8.26
C SER A 153 9.41 0.75 -9.31
N MET A 154 10.50 1.23 -9.91
CA MET A 154 10.46 2.20 -11.01
C MET A 154 10.33 1.53 -12.39
N VAL A 155 10.60 0.23 -12.49
CA VAL A 155 10.52 -0.54 -13.74
C VAL A 155 9.18 -1.26 -13.87
N GLU A 156 8.52 -1.56 -12.76
CA GLU A 156 7.16 -2.14 -12.73
C GLU A 156 6.09 -1.13 -13.20
#